data_e8025a5f1f9f9a7f4b6735fbc7116948
#
_entry.id   e8025a5f1f9f9a7f4b6735fbc7116948
#
_cell.length_a   1.000
_cell.length_b   1.000
_cell.length_c   1.000
_cell.angle_alpha   90.00
_cell.angle_beta   90.00
_cell.angle_gamma   90.00
#
_symmetry.space_group_name_H-M   'P 1'
#
loop_
_entity.id
_entity.type
_entity.pdbx_description
1 polymer ?
#
loop_
_entity_poly.entity_id
_entity_poly.type
_entity_poly.pdbx_seq_one_letter_code
_entity_poly.pdbx_strand_id
1 'polypeptide(L)'
;MSPSTTEVGGLSPASQLAASNTVHFPNESAEYRTARNALLAEEIELRRYLERVAAQRRALPPGGEIPRDFELVGEAGPLRFSSLFGDKNTLMIYSMMYGQARKTPCPSCTSFLEAWNGIVVNLRERCAIAVTARSPIDRLIEYKKQRGFNNLLFVSDMSGDYTRTYVNPKDEDVPGFSVFSRRDGTVRHFYSGELSGAMADPGQDPRGAPDLNPLWTMLDFTPEGRGADWYPKLDYKTQNSK
;
A
#
# COMPACT_ATOMS: atom_id res chain seq x y z
N MET A 1 22.49 -18.43 -12.87
CA MET A 1 23.38 -17.94 -11.78
C MET A 1 22.52 -17.86 -10.53
N SER A 2 22.72 -18.75 -9.57
CA SER A 2 22.02 -18.74 -8.28
C SER A 2 22.47 -17.51 -7.48
N PRO A 3 21.55 -16.79 -6.80
CA PRO A 3 21.97 -15.73 -5.91
C PRO A 3 22.73 -16.35 -4.73
N SER A 4 23.93 -15.88 -4.52
CA SER A 4 24.78 -16.17 -3.37
C SER A 4 23.98 -15.85 -2.09
N THR A 5 23.73 -16.85 -1.27
CA THR A 5 23.33 -16.69 0.13
C THR A 5 24.52 -16.10 0.87
N THR A 6 24.53 -14.79 1.03
CA THR A 6 25.44 -14.13 1.96
C THR A 6 25.05 -14.62 3.35
N GLU A 7 25.93 -15.39 3.98
CA GLU A 7 25.84 -15.72 5.41
C GLU A 7 25.70 -14.39 6.17
N VAL A 8 24.57 -14.24 6.84
CA VAL A 8 24.34 -13.10 7.75
C VAL A 8 25.23 -13.36 8.97
N GLY A 9 26.44 -12.84 8.94
CA GLY A 9 27.27 -12.71 10.13
C GLY A 9 26.43 -12.05 11.23
N GLY A 10 26.56 -12.51 12.49
CA GLY A 10 25.72 -12.10 13.60
C GLY A 10 25.55 -10.56 13.63
N LEU A 11 24.29 -10.11 13.75
CA LEU A 11 23.97 -8.67 13.76
C LEU A 11 24.64 -8.00 14.98
N SER A 12 25.33 -6.90 14.76
CA SER A 12 25.84 -6.08 15.87
C SER A 12 24.68 -5.52 16.71
N PRO A 13 24.82 -5.37 18.04
CA PRO A 13 23.79 -4.73 18.84
C PRO A 13 23.41 -3.35 18.29
N ALA A 14 22.13 -3.05 18.19
CA ALA A 14 21.66 -1.78 17.64
C ALA A 14 22.15 -0.57 18.44
N SER A 15 22.24 -0.72 19.77
CA SER A 15 22.81 0.30 20.66
C SER A 15 24.29 0.58 20.36
N GLN A 16 25.07 -0.42 20.02
CA GLN A 16 26.47 -0.26 19.63
C GLN A 16 26.59 0.49 18.28
N LEU A 17 25.75 0.14 17.30
CA LEU A 17 25.72 0.85 16.03
C LEU A 17 25.29 2.30 16.21
N ALA A 18 24.29 2.56 17.04
CA ALA A 18 23.84 3.91 17.36
C ALA A 18 24.93 4.72 18.11
N ALA A 19 25.66 4.09 19.02
CA ALA A 19 26.76 4.74 19.75
C ALA A 19 27.96 5.09 18.85
N SER A 20 28.17 4.35 17.75
CA SER A 20 29.22 4.65 16.76
C SER A 20 28.85 5.78 15.81
N ASN A 21 27.63 6.33 15.87
CA ASN A 21 27.19 7.43 15.03
C ASN A 21 27.96 8.72 15.35
N THR A 22 28.62 9.29 14.36
CA THR A 22 29.38 10.53 14.46
C THR A 22 28.62 11.76 13.96
N VAL A 23 27.37 11.58 13.52
CA VAL A 23 26.54 12.69 13.01
C VAL A 23 26.06 13.55 14.17
N HIS A 24 26.34 14.85 14.08
CA HIS A 24 25.89 15.88 15.00
C HIS A 24 25.25 17.04 14.25
N PHE A 25 24.26 17.68 14.87
CA PHE A 25 23.61 18.85 14.31
C PHE A 25 24.02 20.13 15.07
N PRO A 26 24.02 21.30 14.41
CA PRO A 26 24.40 22.55 15.04
C PRO A 26 23.58 22.83 16.30
N ASN A 27 24.27 23.24 17.39
CA ASN A 27 23.65 23.66 18.64
C ASN A 27 22.79 22.61 19.36
N GLU A 28 22.92 21.33 19.04
CA GLU A 28 22.23 20.29 19.79
C GLU A 28 22.79 20.18 21.24
N SER A 29 21.89 19.92 22.20
CA SER A 29 22.28 19.66 23.56
C SER A 29 22.77 18.20 23.75
N ALA A 30 23.53 17.96 24.82
CA ALA A 30 23.93 16.59 25.17
C ALA A 30 22.72 15.68 25.47
N GLU A 31 21.66 16.26 26.07
CA GLU A 31 20.42 15.56 26.34
C GLU A 31 19.73 15.15 25.04
N TYR A 32 19.59 16.08 24.07
CA TYR A 32 19.06 15.78 22.76
C TYR A 32 19.85 14.66 22.07
N ARG A 33 21.18 14.74 22.08
CA ARG A 33 22.04 13.73 21.46
C ARG A 33 21.86 12.35 22.08
N THR A 34 21.75 12.30 23.41
CA THR A 34 21.50 11.05 24.13
C THR A 34 20.16 10.43 23.72
N ALA A 35 19.09 11.22 23.73
CA ALA A 35 17.76 10.78 23.31
C ALA A 35 17.74 10.36 21.83
N ARG A 36 18.41 11.13 20.95
CA ARG A 36 18.47 10.81 19.50
C ARG A 36 19.23 9.50 19.23
N ASN A 37 20.28 9.21 19.98
CA ASN A 37 21.01 7.94 19.83
C ASN A 37 20.17 6.75 20.35
N ALA A 38 19.41 6.93 21.42
CA ALA A 38 18.46 5.92 21.88
C ALA A 38 17.39 5.64 20.82
N LEU A 39 16.79 6.68 20.25
CA LEU A 39 15.84 6.55 19.13
C LEU A 39 16.48 5.89 17.91
N LEU A 40 17.73 6.20 17.57
CA LEU A 40 18.45 5.58 16.46
C LEU A 40 18.59 4.05 16.66
N ALA A 41 18.80 3.59 17.87
CA ALA A 41 18.83 2.16 18.15
C ALA A 41 17.47 1.49 17.85
N GLU A 42 16.36 2.13 18.24
CA GLU A 42 15.01 1.65 17.91
C GLU A 42 14.73 1.67 16.40
N GLU A 43 15.16 2.71 15.68
CA GLU A 43 15.02 2.80 14.21
C GLU A 43 15.82 1.67 13.51
N ILE A 44 16.99 1.30 14.03
CA ILE A 44 17.77 0.16 13.53
C ILE A 44 17.01 -1.14 13.73
N GLU A 45 16.43 -1.38 14.89
CA GLU A 45 15.63 -2.58 15.17
C GLU A 45 14.35 -2.61 14.32
N LEU A 46 13.66 -1.47 14.16
CA LEU A 46 12.49 -1.37 13.28
C LEU A 46 12.83 -1.78 11.84
N ARG A 47 13.94 -1.29 11.29
CA ARG A 47 14.39 -1.68 9.94
C ARG A 47 14.61 -3.20 9.84
N ARG A 48 15.27 -3.80 10.83
CA ARG A 48 15.49 -5.25 10.90
C ARG A 48 14.17 -6.02 10.99
N TYR A 49 13.22 -5.49 11.75
CA TYR A 49 11.89 -6.09 11.87
C TYR A 49 11.14 -6.06 10.54
N LEU A 50 11.14 -4.92 9.85
CA LEU A 50 10.54 -4.80 8.52
C LEU A 50 11.14 -5.79 7.52
N GLU A 51 12.46 -5.98 7.52
CA GLU A 51 13.13 -6.98 6.68
C GLU A 51 12.70 -8.41 7.01
N ARG A 52 12.56 -8.74 8.30
CA ARG A 52 12.07 -10.06 8.74
C ARG A 52 10.63 -10.31 8.27
N VAL A 53 9.73 -9.34 8.46
CA VAL A 53 8.33 -9.45 8.01
C VAL A 53 8.25 -9.56 6.48
N ALA A 54 9.07 -8.80 5.74
CA ALA A 54 9.14 -8.89 4.29
C ALA A 54 9.65 -10.28 3.84
N ALA A 55 10.63 -10.87 4.55
CA ALA A 55 11.11 -12.21 4.28
C ALA A 55 10.02 -13.27 4.56
N GLN A 56 9.27 -13.12 5.65
CA GLN A 56 8.14 -14.00 5.98
C GLN A 56 7.05 -13.94 4.91
N ARG A 57 6.70 -12.76 4.40
CA ARG A 57 5.76 -12.64 3.27
C ARG A 57 6.25 -13.40 2.04
N ARG A 58 7.53 -13.24 1.67
CA ARG A 58 8.11 -13.97 0.52
C ARG A 58 8.15 -15.49 0.72
N ALA A 59 8.22 -15.95 1.97
CA ALA A 59 8.25 -17.36 2.32
C ALA A 59 6.86 -17.98 2.48
N LEU A 60 5.79 -17.24 2.27
CA LEU A 60 4.44 -17.79 2.27
C LEU A 60 4.35 -18.93 1.23
N PRO A 61 3.72 -20.05 1.58
CA PRO A 61 3.43 -21.08 0.60
C PRO A 61 2.52 -20.55 -0.50
N PRO A 62 2.47 -21.22 -1.66
CA PRO A 62 1.53 -20.83 -2.72
C PRO A 62 0.11 -20.77 -2.18
N GLY A 63 -0.54 -19.62 -2.35
CA GLY A 63 -1.94 -19.44 -1.99
C GLY A 63 -2.89 -20.17 -2.95
N GLY A 64 -4.17 -20.05 -2.67
CA GLY A 64 -5.22 -20.67 -3.50
C GLY A 64 -5.20 -20.18 -4.94
N GLU A 65 -5.45 -21.07 -5.87
CA GLU A 65 -5.74 -20.71 -7.25
C GLU A 65 -7.02 -19.88 -7.34
N ILE A 66 -7.07 -18.89 -8.23
CA ILE A 66 -8.30 -18.13 -8.40
C ILE A 66 -9.42 -19.06 -8.88
N PRO A 67 -10.64 -18.96 -8.30
CA PRO A 67 -11.71 -19.91 -8.61
C PRO A 67 -12.23 -19.79 -10.05
N ARG A 68 -11.97 -18.65 -10.68
CA ARG A 68 -12.31 -18.31 -12.07
C ARG A 68 -11.52 -17.10 -12.53
N ASP A 69 -11.44 -16.91 -13.83
CA ASP A 69 -10.92 -15.67 -14.42
C ASP A 69 -12.04 -14.62 -14.46
N PHE A 70 -12.02 -13.68 -13.49
CA PHE A 70 -13.09 -12.69 -13.32
C PHE A 70 -13.24 -11.79 -14.53
N GLU A 71 -14.48 -11.41 -14.82
CA GLU A 71 -14.81 -10.42 -15.84
C GLU A 71 -14.82 -9.03 -15.21
N LEU A 72 -14.06 -8.13 -15.79
CA LEU A 72 -13.95 -6.72 -15.39
C LEU A 72 -14.18 -5.84 -16.62
N VAL A 73 -14.33 -4.54 -16.41
CA VAL A 73 -14.42 -3.57 -17.50
C VAL A 73 -13.32 -2.55 -17.37
N GLY A 74 -12.46 -2.45 -18.37
CA GLY A 74 -11.43 -1.42 -18.50
C GLY A 74 -11.83 -0.30 -19.45
N GLU A 75 -10.92 0.65 -19.67
CA GLU A 75 -11.14 1.81 -20.56
C GLU A 75 -11.46 1.39 -22.01
N ALA A 76 -10.92 0.26 -22.47
CA ALA A 76 -11.15 -0.28 -23.82
C ALA A 76 -12.35 -1.26 -23.89
N GLY A 77 -13.06 -1.47 -22.78
CA GLY A 77 -14.18 -2.41 -22.71
C GLY A 77 -13.92 -3.61 -21.82
N PRO A 78 -14.70 -4.70 -21.99
CA PRO A 78 -14.58 -5.91 -21.18
C PRO A 78 -13.19 -6.53 -21.26
N LEU A 79 -12.71 -7.04 -20.11
CA LEU A 79 -11.43 -7.73 -20.03
C LEU A 79 -11.49 -8.84 -18.95
N ARG A 80 -10.52 -9.74 -18.99
CA ARG A 80 -10.32 -10.78 -17.99
C ARG A 80 -9.33 -10.32 -16.92
N PHE A 81 -9.54 -10.75 -15.68
CA PHE A 81 -8.63 -10.48 -14.56
C PHE A 81 -7.19 -10.91 -14.90
N SER A 82 -7.02 -12.08 -15.51
CA SER A 82 -5.71 -12.58 -15.91
C SER A 82 -4.98 -11.67 -16.90
N SER A 83 -5.71 -10.88 -17.70
CA SER A 83 -5.11 -9.92 -18.63
C SER A 83 -4.47 -8.71 -17.95
N LEU A 84 -4.85 -8.40 -16.71
CA LEU A 84 -4.26 -7.32 -15.93
C LEU A 84 -2.78 -7.51 -15.65
N PHE A 85 -2.28 -8.74 -15.69
CA PHE A 85 -0.85 -9.03 -15.51
C PHE A 85 0.01 -8.50 -16.66
N GLY A 86 -0.55 -8.35 -17.88
CA GLY A 86 0.25 -8.06 -19.06
C GLY A 86 1.39 -9.07 -19.21
N ASP A 87 2.62 -8.59 -19.32
CA ASP A 87 3.85 -9.39 -19.39
C ASP A 87 4.42 -9.78 -17.99
N LYS A 88 3.80 -9.34 -16.90
CA LYS A 88 4.30 -9.55 -15.53
C LYS A 88 3.77 -10.84 -14.90
N ASN A 89 4.52 -11.34 -13.94
CA ASN A 89 4.14 -12.51 -13.14
C ASN A 89 3.53 -12.15 -11.77
N THR A 90 3.46 -10.87 -11.47
CA THR A 90 2.86 -10.36 -10.22
C THR A 90 1.89 -9.23 -10.56
N LEU A 91 0.70 -9.30 -9.97
CA LEU A 91 -0.32 -8.25 -10.03
C LEU A 91 -0.61 -7.74 -8.62
N MET A 92 -0.49 -6.43 -8.42
CA MET A 92 -1.01 -5.73 -7.26
C MET A 92 -2.33 -5.05 -7.65
N ILE A 93 -3.39 -5.28 -6.89
CA ILE A 93 -4.68 -4.65 -7.13
C ILE A 93 -5.19 -3.99 -5.87
N TYR A 94 -5.58 -2.74 -5.99
CA TYR A 94 -6.18 -1.97 -4.91
C TYR A 94 -7.65 -1.73 -5.21
N SER A 95 -8.52 -2.17 -4.30
CA SER A 95 -9.95 -1.92 -4.33
C SER A 95 -10.24 -0.65 -3.56
N MET A 96 -10.72 0.39 -4.25
CA MET A 96 -11.05 1.66 -3.61
C MET A 96 -12.53 1.76 -3.29
N MET A 97 -12.84 2.47 -2.22
CA MET A 97 -14.22 2.81 -1.86
C MET A 97 -14.77 3.90 -2.79
N TYR A 98 -15.43 3.49 -3.86
CA TYR A 98 -16.16 4.34 -4.80
C TYR A 98 -17.31 3.58 -5.44
N GLY A 99 -18.03 2.80 -4.63
CA GLY A 99 -19.20 2.04 -5.07
C GLY A 99 -20.35 2.93 -5.57
N GLN A 100 -21.34 2.31 -6.19
CA GLN A 100 -22.46 3.02 -6.83
C GLN A 100 -23.24 3.94 -5.88
N ALA A 101 -23.39 3.54 -4.63
CA ALA A 101 -24.10 4.32 -3.62
C ALA A 101 -23.34 5.55 -3.12
N ARG A 102 -22.02 5.62 -3.36
CA ARG A 102 -21.21 6.78 -2.96
C ARG A 102 -21.39 7.93 -3.96
N LYS A 103 -21.65 9.11 -3.45
CA LYS A 103 -21.65 10.34 -4.26
C LYS A 103 -20.23 10.76 -4.62
N THR A 104 -19.29 10.60 -3.71
CA THR A 104 -17.88 10.99 -3.87
C THR A 104 -16.95 9.81 -3.55
N PRO A 105 -15.74 9.75 -4.15
CA PRO A 105 -14.74 8.77 -3.78
C PRO A 105 -14.28 8.98 -2.33
N CYS A 106 -13.77 7.93 -1.71
CA CYS A 106 -13.22 8.02 -0.36
C CYS A 106 -11.95 8.89 -0.35
N PRO A 107 -11.86 9.92 0.52
CA PRO A 107 -10.69 10.79 0.60
C PRO A 107 -9.39 10.06 0.95
N SER A 108 -9.44 9.09 1.88
CA SER A 108 -8.27 8.30 2.26
C SER A 108 -7.78 7.41 1.11
N CYS A 109 -8.69 6.79 0.34
CA CYS A 109 -8.32 6.04 -0.87
C CYS A 109 -7.70 6.97 -1.92
N THR A 110 -8.25 8.18 -2.07
CA THR A 110 -7.72 9.19 -3.00
C THR A 110 -6.29 9.57 -2.63
N SER A 111 -6.04 9.93 -1.38
CA SER A 111 -4.70 10.25 -0.87
C SER A 111 -3.71 9.11 -1.09
N PHE A 112 -4.14 7.87 -0.89
CA PHE A 112 -3.34 6.69 -1.17
C PHE A 112 -2.98 6.58 -2.66
N LEU A 113 -3.96 6.76 -3.56
CA LEU A 113 -3.74 6.70 -5.00
C LEU A 113 -2.91 7.87 -5.54
N GLU A 114 -2.96 9.04 -4.91
CA GLU A 114 -2.07 10.17 -5.22
C GLU A 114 -0.60 9.78 -5.05
N ALA A 115 -0.27 9.13 -3.93
CA ALA A 115 1.08 8.62 -3.70
C ALA A 115 1.46 7.50 -4.68
N TRP A 116 0.54 6.58 -4.94
CA TRP A 116 0.78 5.47 -5.86
C TRP A 116 0.96 5.93 -7.30
N ASN A 117 0.21 6.94 -7.76
CA ASN A 117 0.34 7.46 -9.11
C ASN A 117 1.77 7.93 -9.43
N GLY A 118 2.50 8.43 -8.43
CA GLY A 118 3.90 8.82 -8.58
C GLY A 118 4.86 7.64 -8.67
N ILE A 119 4.69 6.62 -7.83
CA ILE A 119 5.64 5.49 -7.74
C ILE A 119 5.35 4.35 -8.72
N VAL A 120 4.14 4.27 -9.28
CA VAL A 120 3.71 3.15 -10.12
C VAL A 120 4.57 2.99 -11.38
N VAL A 121 5.13 4.07 -11.90
CA VAL A 121 6.04 4.02 -13.06
C VAL A 121 7.28 3.16 -12.78
N ASN A 122 7.79 3.19 -11.56
CA ASN A 122 8.92 2.36 -11.14
C ASN A 122 8.48 0.93 -10.82
N LEU A 123 7.31 0.76 -10.19
CA LEU A 123 6.78 -0.54 -9.83
C LEU A 123 6.45 -1.39 -11.05
N ARG A 124 6.03 -0.78 -12.16
CA ARG A 124 5.70 -1.46 -13.42
C ARG A 124 6.87 -2.20 -14.07
N GLU A 125 8.11 -1.86 -13.70
CA GLU A 125 9.28 -2.64 -14.13
C GLU A 125 9.23 -4.08 -13.57
N ARG A 126 8.58 -4.28 -12.42
CA ARG A 126 8.59 -5.54 -11.68
C ARG A 126 7.23 -6.22 -11.56
N CYS A 127 6.13 -5.47 -11.57
CA CYS A 127 4.79 -5.99 -11.37
C CYS A 127 3.73 -5.18 -12.11
N ALA A 128 2.61 -5.80 -12.41
CA ALA A 128 1.41 -5.12 -12.87
C ALA A 128 0.67 -4.49 -11.69
N ILE A 129 0.01 -3.35 -11.93
CA ILE A 129 -0.75 -2.62 -10.92
C ILE A 129 -2.07 -2.18 -11.50
N ALA A 130 -3.15 -2.45 -10.78
CA ALA A 130 -4.50 -2.00 -11.13
C ALA A 130 -5.24 -1.43 -9.92
N VAL A 131 -6.18 -0.57 -10.19
CA VAL A 131 -7.15 -0.04 -9.22
C VAL A 131 -8.53 -0.50 -9.65
N THR A 132 -9.29 -1.06 -8.72
CA THR A 132 -10.68 -1.48 -8.99
C THR A 132 -11.66 -0.79 -8.05
N ALA A 133 -12.90 -0.66 -8.49
CA ALA A 133 -14.02 -0.23 -7.68
C ALA A 133 -15.34 -0.81 -8.22
N ARG A 134 -16.36 -0.84 -7.34
CA ARG A 134 -17.76 -1.19 -7.68
C ARG A 134 -18.49 -0.01 -8.32
N SER A 135 -17.88 0.60 -9.33
CA SER A 135 -18.38 1.79 -10.04
C SER A 135 -18.37 1.57 -11.55
N PRO A 136 -19.30 2.15 -12.31
CA PRO A 136 -19.21 2.14 -13.77
C PRO A 136 -17.87 2.67 -14.26
N ILE A 137 -17.35 2.08 -15.34
CA ILE A 137 -16.02 2.43 -15.84
C ILE A 137 -15.91 3.92 -16.23
N ASP A 138 -16.95 4.47 -16.85
CA ASP A 138 -16.95 5.89 -17.25
C ASP A 138 -16.78 6.83 -16.07
N ARG A 139 -17.38 6.49 -14.93
CA ARG A 139 -17.22 7.25 -13.68
C ARG A 139 -15.81 7.16 -13.12
N LEU A 140 -15.17 6.01 -13.25
CA LEU A 140 -13.77 5.82 -12.84
C LEU A 140 -12.82 6.57 -13.76
N ILE A 141 -13.06 6.59 -15.06
CA ILE A 141 -12.28 7.35 -16.05
C ILE A 141 -12.41 8.85 -15.79
N GLU A 142 -13.61 9.34 -15.51
CA GLU A 142 -13.83 10.76 -15.17
C GLU A 142 -13.06 11.14 -13.90
N TYR A 143 -13.18 10.33 -12.84
CA TYR A 143 -12.42 10.53 -11.60
C TYR A 143 -10.89 10.50 -11.83
N LYS A 144 -10.40 9.54 -12.61
CA LYS A 144 -9.00 9.43 -13.01
C LYS A 144 -8.51 10.73 -13.68
N LYS A 145 -9.29 11.28 -14.61
CA LYS A 145 -8.97 12.54 -15.29
C LYS A 145 -8.97 13.73 -14.34
N GLN A 146 -10.00 13.87 -13.49
CA GLN A 146 -10.11 14.95 -12.53
C GLN A 146 -8.93 15.00 -11.55
N ARG A 147 -8.39 13.83 -11.17
CA ARG A 147 -7.26 13.71 -10.23
C ARG A 147 -5.89 13.65 -10.90
N GLY A 148 -5.83 13.59 -12.21
CA GLY A 148 -4.56 13.47 -12.92
C GLY A 148 -3.85 12.11 -12.69
N PHE A 149 -4.61 11.04 -12.45
CA PHE A 149 -4.06 9.70 -12.24
C PHE A 149 -3.60 9.03 -13.55
N ASN A 150 -2.71 9.69 -14.27
CA ASN A 150 -2.30 9.28 -15.62
C ASN A 150 -1.56 7.94 -15.66
N ASN A 151 -0.96 7.56 -14.54
CA ASN A 151 -0.14 6.35 -14.46
C ASN A 151 -0.91 5.13 -13.91
N LEU A 152 -2.13 5.29 -13.39
CA LEU A 152 -2.91 4.21 -12.80
C LEU A 152 -3.87 3.59 -13.83
N LEU A 153 -3.93 2.27 -13.86
CA LEU A 153 -4.94 1.51 -14.61
C LEU A 153 -6.18 1.33 -13.73
N PHE A 154 -7.30 1.85 -14.18
CA PHE A 154 -8.59 1.65 -13.50
C PHE A 154 -9.42 0.59 -14.22
N VAL A 155 -10.05 -0.26 -13.42
CA VAL A 155 -10.99 -1.29 -13.89
C VAL A 155 -12.23 -1.31 -13.00
N SER A 156 -13.36 -1.59 -13.60
CA SER A 156 -14.66 -1.68 -12.94
C SER A 156 -14.99 -3.14 -12.62
N ASP A 157 -15.36 -3.43 -11.37
CA ASP A 157 -15.93 -4.71 -10.92
C ASP A 157 -17.43 -4.56 -10.65
N MET A 158 -18.21 -4.25 -11.71
CA MET A 158 -19.66 -4.05 -11.55
C MET A 158 -20.40 -5.33 -11.16
N SER A 159 -19.91 -6.50 -11.59
CA SER A 159 -20.47 -7.78 -11.16
C SER A 159 -20.30 -8.02 -9.66
N GLY A 160 -19.22 -7.48 -9.07
CA GLY A 160 -18.81 -7.69 -7.70
C GLY A 160 -18.20 -9.07 -7.43
N ASP A 161 -17.94 -9.83 -8.47
CA ASP A 161 -17.41 -11.18 -8.33
C ASP A 161 -16.01 -11.21 -7.73
N TYR A 162 -15.14 -10.32 -8.20
CA TYR A 162 -13.82 -10.14 -7.59
C TYR A 162 -13.93 -9.59 -6.17
N THR A 163 -14.74 -8.55 -5.96
CA THR A 163 -14.93 -7.93 -4.65
C THR A 163 -15.42 -8.94 -3.62
N ARG A 164 -16.46 -9.72 -3.91
CA ARG A 164 -16.99 -10.73 -2.99
C ARG A 164 -16.00 -11.85 -2.69
N THR A 165 -15.11 -12.14 -3.63
CA THR A 165 -14.13 -13.23 -3.47
C THR A 165 -12.90 -12.80 -2.65
N TYR A 166 -12.39 -11.58 -2.86
CA TYR A 166 -11.08 -11.17 -2.34
C TYR A 166 -11.08 -9.91 -1.47
N VAL A 167 -12.18 -9.18 -1.39
CA VAL A 167 -12.25 -7.93 -0.63
C VAL A 167 -13.24 -8.04 0.52
N ASN A 168 -14.50 -8.30 0.22
CA ASN A 168 -15.55 -8.41 1.24
C ASN A 168 -16.67 -9.33 0.75
N PRO A 169 -16.88 -10.50 1.39
CA PRO A 169 -17.93 -11.45 0.99
C PRO A 169 -19.35 -10.91 1.12
N LYS A 170 -19.56 -9.87 1.95
CA LYS A 170 -20.85 -9.19 2.09
C LYS A 170 -21.08 -8.12 1.02
N ASP A 171 -20.12 -7.94 0.10
CA ASP A 171 -20.19 -6.94 -0.96
C ASP A 171 -20.28 -5.48 -0.47
N GLU A 172 -19.76 -5.23 0.72
CA GLU A 172 -19.65 -3.88 1.28
C GLU A 172 -18.58 -3.07 0.56
N ASP A 173 -18.80 -1.76 0.43
CA ASP A 173 -17.86 -0.82 -0.19
C ASP A 173 -16.72 -0.48 0.77
N VAL A 174 -15.79 -1.41 0.92
CA VAL A 174 -14.59 -1.32 1.76
C VAL A 174 -13.33 -1.34 0.93
N PRO A 175 -12.20 -0.79 1.42
CA PRO A 175 -10.95 -0.84 0.68
C PRO A 175 -10.32 -2.23 0.82
N GLY A 176 -9.53 -2.62 -0.19
CA GLY A 176 -8.77 -3.86 -0.14
C GLY A 176 -7.48 -3.74 -0.94
N PHE A 177 -6.45 -4.42 -0.48
CA PHE A 177 -5.19 -4.57 -1.20
C PHE A 177 -4.86 -6.05 -1.32
N SER A 178 -4.72 -6.51 -2.56
CA SER A 178 -4.40 -7.90 -2.85
C SER A 178 -3.26 -8.02 -3.85
N VAL A 179 -2.48 -9.06 -3.68
CA VAL A 179 -1.38 -9.42 -4.58
C VAL A 179 -1.61 -10.82 -5.11
N PHE A 180 -1.44 -10.98 -6.41
CA PHE A 180 -1.56 -12.26 -7.11
C PHE A 180 -0.27 -12.60 -7.84
N SER A 181 0.02 -13.87 -7.95
CA SER A 181 1.14 -14.39 -8.72
C SER A 181 0.63 -15.25 -9.87
N ARG A 182 1.34 -15.20 -11.02
CA ARG A 182 1.09 -16.05 -12.15
C ARG A 182 2.35 -16.87 -12.43
N ARG A 183 2.22 -18.19 -12.41
CA ARG A 183 3.31 -19.14 -12.73
C ARG A 183 2.74 -20.26 -13.57
N ASP A 184 3.42 -20.59 -14.65
CA ASP A 184 3.01 -21.68 -15.57
C ASP A 184 1.54 -21.59 -16.01
N GLY A 185 1.08 -20.36 -16.30
CA GLY A 185 -0.30 -20.07 -16.68
C GLY A 185 -1.30 -20.05 -15.51
N THR A 186 -0.94 -20.51 -14.32
CA THR A 186 -1.83 -20.54 -13.16
C THR A 186 -1.72 -19.27 -12.35
N VAL A 187 -2.86 -18.64 -12.09
CA VAL A 187 -2.97 -17.45 -11.23
C VAL A 187 -3.37 -17.88 -9.82
N ARG A 188 -2.60 -17.41 -8.83
CA ARG A 188 -2.83 -17.70 -7.41
C ARG A 188 -2.86 -16.42 -6.60
N HIS A 189 -3.72 -16.38 -5.60
CA HIS A 189 -3.65 -15.37 -4.55
C HIS A 189 -2.32 -15.53 -3.80
N PHE A 190 -1.61 -14.43 -3.58
CA PHE A 190 -0.35 -14.46 -2.85
C PHE A 190 -0.49 -13.80 -1.47
N TYR A 191 -1.12 -12.63 -1.41
CA TYR A 191 -1.22 -11.87 -0.19
C TYR A 191 -2.39 -10.88 -0.26
N SER A 192 -3.09 -10.69 0.85
CA SER A 192 -3.99 -9.55 1.05
C SER A 192 -3.71 -8.86 2.38
N GLY A 193 -3.92 -7.57 2.44
CA GLY A 193 -3.95 -6.85 3.70
C GLY A 193 -5.21 -7.23 4.46
N GLU A 194 -5.06 -7.92 5.57
CA GLU A 194 -6.17 -8.33 6.46
C GLU A 194 -6.47 -7.22 7.47
N LEU A 195 -6.90 -6.06 6.93
CA LEU A 195 -7.07 -4.84 7.70
C LEU A 195 -8.45 -4.77 8.31
N SER A 196 -8.55 -5.00 9.60
CA SER A 196 -9.74 -4.61 10.35
C SER A 196 -9.36 -3.87 11.63
N GLY A 197 -10.23 -2.98 12.11
CA GLY A 197 -10.04 -2.34 13.41
C GLY A 197 -9.91 -3.33 14.57
N ALA A 198 -10.37 -4.58 14.38
CA ALA A 198 -10.21 -5.67 15.35
C ALA A 198 -8.74 -6.13 15.51
N MET A 199 -7.84 -5.76 14.59
CA MET A 199 -6.40 -6.09 14.63
C MET A 199 -5.55 -4.99 15.25
N ALA A 200 -6.15 -3.88 15.69
CA ALA A 200 -5.47 -2.81 16.38
C ALA A 200 -5.63 -2.94 17.90
N ASP A 201 -4.60 -2.57 18.65
CA ASP A 201 -4.71 -2.48 20.10
C ASP A 201 -5.67 -1.35 20.51
N PRO A 202 -6.32 -1.43 21.68
CA PRO A 202 -7.17 -0.36 22.15
C PRO A 202 -6.45 0.99 22.19
N GLY A 203 -7.02 2.00 21.53
CA GLY A 203 -6.43 3.34 21.42
C GLY A 203 -5.39 3.51 20.32
N GLN A 204 -5.02 2.44 19.60
CA GLN A 204 -4.22 2.56 18.39
C GLN A 204 -5.09 2.98 17.21
N ASP A 205 -4.55 3.88 16.39
CA ASP A 205 -5.07 4.10 15.04
C ASP A 205 -4.85 2.83 14.20
N PRO A 206 -5.93 2.16 13.71
CA PRO A 206 -5.80 0.97 12.88
C PRO A 206 -5.33 1.36 11.45
N ARG A 207 -4.21 2.01 11.36
CA ARG A 207 -3.55 2.47 10.12
C ARG A 207 -3.43 1.46 9.02
N GLY A 208 -3.96 0.31 9.27
CA GLY A 208 -3.85 -0.79 8.41
C GLY A 208 -2.41 -1.27 8.20
N ALA A 209 -2.11 -2.45 8.70
CA ALA A 209 -0.93 -3.14 8.24
C ALA A 209 -1.27 -3.92 6.96
N PRO A 210 -0.49 -3.82 5.88
CA PRO A 210 0.72 -3.01 5.76
C PRO A 210 0.41 -1.52 5.54
N ASP A 211 1.23 -0.65 6.09
CA ASP A 211 1.14 0.79 5.80
C ASP A 211 1.65 1.04 4.38
N LEU A 212 0.70 1.26 3.47
CA LEU A 212 0.97 1.48 2.04
C LEU A 212 0.83 2.96 1.65
N ASN A 213 0.41 3.80 2.60
CA ASN A 213 0.28 5.24 2.38
C ASN A 213 1.42 6.00 3.06
N PRO A 214 2.39 6.51 2.28
CA PRO A 214 3.53 7.26 2.83
C PRO A 214 3.13 8.54 3.57
N LEU A 215 1.93 9.05 3.39
CA LEU A 215 1.42 10.21 4.11
C LEU A 215 1.54 10.05 5.63
N TRP A 216 1.11 8.90 6.13
CA TRP A 216 1.12 8.64 7.57
C TRP A 216 2.55 8.54 8.10
N THR A 217 3.42 7.84 7.38
CA THR A 217 4.84 7.74 7.71
C THR A 217 5.51 9.10 7.73
N MET A 218 5.20 9.97 6.76
CA MET A 218 5.77 11.33 6.73
C MET A 218 5.31 12.19 7.92
N LEU A 219 4.05 12.08 8.34
CA LEU A 219 3.54 12.79 9.50
C LEU A 219 4.19 12.31 10.81
N ASP A 220 4.54 11.03 10.91
CA ASP A 220 5.23 10.48 12.07
C ASP A 220 6.65 11.06 12.29
N PHE A 221 7.22 11.73 11.30
CA PHE A 221 8.49 12.46 11.43
C PHE A 221 8.31 13.90 11.94
N THR A 222 7.05 14.36 12.11
CA THR A 222 6.78 15.73 12.58
C THR A 222 6.54 15.75 14.09
N PRO A 223 6.86 16.87 14.79
CA PRO A 223 6.55 17.00 16.21
C PRO A 223 5.06 16.83 16.55
N GLU A 224 4.17 17.24 15.66
CA GLU A 224 2.73 17.17 15.81
C GLU A 224 2.16 15.76 15.53
N GLY A 225 2.93 14.92 14.83
CA GLY A 225 2.50 13.59 14.42
C GLY A 225 1.27 13.60 13.50
N ARG A 226 0.44 12.59 13.61
CA ARG A 226 -0.75 12.41 12.77
C ARG A 226 -1.97 13.25 13.19
N GLY A 227 -1.95 13.78 14.40
CA GLY A 227 -3.11 14.40 15.01
C GLY A 227 -4.19 13.36 15.39
N ALA A 228 -5.13 13.74 16.26
CA ALA A 228 -6.20 12.85 16.71
C ALA A 228 -7.38 12.79 15.72
N ASP A 229 -7.69 13.92 15.08
CA ASP A 229 -8.94 14.10 14.33
C ASP A 229 -8.72 14.53 12.86
N TRP A 230 -7.48 14.48 12.37
CA TRP A 230 -7.19 14.86 11.01
C TRP A 230 -7.16 13.67 10.06
N TYR A 231 -7.86 13.82 8.93
CA TYR A 231 -7.87 12.87 7.81
C TYR A 231 -7.73 13.59 6.47
N PRO A 232 -7.22 12.92 5.42
CA PRO A 232 -7.17 13.48 4.07
C PRO A 232 -8.54 13.91 3.59
N LYS A 233 -8.55 14.98 2.78
CA LYS A 233 -9.76 15.52 2.13
C LYS A 233 -9.63 15.39 0.62
N LEU A 234 -10.75 15.44 -0.08
CA LEU A 234 -10.72 15.48 -1.56
C LEU A 234 -10.17 16.81 -2.07
N ASP A 235 -10.52 17.90 -1.41
CA ASP A 235 -10.11 19.23 -1.81
C ASP A 235 -9.55 20.01 -0.62
N TYR A 236 -8.47 20.71 -0.86
CA TYR A 236 -7.85 21.63 0.08
C TYR A 236 -8.02 23.05 -0.43
N LYS A 237 -8.38 23.97 0.45
CA LYS A 237 -8.35 25.40 0.10
C LYS A 237 -6.89 25.73 -0.25
N THR A 238 -6.66 26.18 -1.47
CA THR A 238 -5.37 26.77 -1.83
C THR A 238 -5.13 27.92 -0.86
N GLN A 239 -4.10 27.80 -0.04
CA GLN A 239 -3.59 28.96 0.69
C GLN A 239 -3.03 29.89 -0.39
N ASN A 240 -3.79 30.93 -0.72
CA ASN A 240 -3.23 32.03 -1.52
C ASN A 240 -2.00 32.51 -0.75
N SER A 241 -0.84 32.33 -1.35
CA SER A 241 0.41 32.95 -0.91
C SER A 241 0.14 34.46 -0.78
N LYS A 242 0.21 34.95 0.44
CA LYS A 242 0.31 36.39 0.70
C LYS A 242 1.73 36.83 0.38
#